data_591bd24d82ae2b66aab3946a2243ff58
#
_entry.id   591bd24d82ae2b66aab3946a2243ff58
#
_cell.length_a   1.000
_cell.length_b   1.000
_cell.length_c   1.000
_cell.angle_alpha   90.00
_cell.angle_beta   90.00
_cell.angle_gamma   90.00
#
_symmetry.space_group_name_H-M   'P 1'
#
loop_
_entity.id
_entity.type
_entity.pdbx_description
1 polymer ?
#
loop_
_entity_poly.entity_id
_entity_poly.type
_entity_poly.pdbx_seq_one_letter_code
_entity_poly.pdbx_strand_id
1 'polypeptide(L)'
;MNMREVDDISLFHFHVTQISRAAGQSAIASAAYRAGEKLHSDYYGEDSDYTGKSGVRYSEILLPPHAPERLRDREILWNEVERAERRKDAQLAYSFDIALQNELSFEENLELAKQFLQENFVAAGMIVDFAIHDPERNGTQNPHFHVMAPIRPLNQDGTWGAKQRMVYRLDEDGQRIQKSNGKYAVDAVPTTDWGRPETLDRWREAWADLVNQKLDEKGLDYRIDHRSYADQAVDLLPTVHEGVAVRQMEQRGIRTEKGDLNRWIKVTNRMLQALKKKLTSLKQWIDGIQIELVERDTSPNLVTLLSDYYAQRNQGTLTFSRYAGQKARVNNLKAFSETVNFLQANKLYSMEDLKQKIAEVH
;
A
#
# COMPACT_ATOMS: atom_id res chain seq x y z
N MET A 1 -17.35 10.67 28.82
CA MET A 1 -16.42 9.72 28.18
C MET A 1 -16.57 9.92 26.69
N ASN A 2 -15.70 10.76 26.10
CA ASN A 2 -15.82 11.17 24.70
C ASN A 2 -15.48 9.99 23.80
N MET A 3 -16.46 9.50 23.06
CA MET A 3 -16.24 8.61 21.93
C MET A 3 -15.45 9.39 20.87
N ARG A 4 -14.14 9.18 20.83
CA ARG A 4 -13.35 9.55 19.64
C ARG A 4 -13.87 8.67 18.50
N GLU A 5 -14.31 9.31 17.44
CA GLU A 5 -14.77 8.67 16.23
C GLU A 5 -13.67 7.76 15.69
N VAL A 6 -14.06 6.54 15.34
CA VAL A 6 -13.20 5.52 14.71
C VAL A 6 -13.01 5.92 13.24
N ASP A 7 -12.29 7.02 13.00
CA ASP A 7 -11.94 7.52 11.67
C ASP A 7 -10.46 7.25 11.30
N ASP A 8 -9.70 6.58 12.18
CA ASP A 8 -8.30 6.23 11.93
C ASP A 8 -8.11 4.72 11.79
N ILE A 9 -8.49 4.19 10.62
CA ILE A 9 -7.81 2.99 10.11
C ILE A 9 -6.42 3.49 9.74
N SER A 10 -5.43 3.12 10.56
CA SER A 10 -4.02 3.39 10.29
C SER A 10 -3.70 2.91 8.87
N LEU A 11 -3.41 3.85 7.99
CA LEU A 11 -3.31 3.57 6.57
C LEU A 11 -1.97 2.90 6.31
N PHE A 12 -1.95 1.59 6.07
CA PHE A 12 -0.77 0.96 5.51
C PHE A 12 -0.49 1.57 4.13
N HIS A 13 0.65 2.26 4.01
CA HIS A 13 1.14 2.77 2.75
C HIS A 13 2.59 2.35 2.56
N PHE A 14 2.83 1.59 1.51
CA PHE A 14 4.16 1.14 1.11
C PHE A 14 4.20 1.15 -0.42
N HIS A 15 4.64 2.26 -0.98
CA HIS A 15 4.67 2.47 -2.42
C HIS A 15 6.12 2.40 -2.93
N VAL A 16 6.33 1.74 -4.07
CA VAL A 16 7.63 1.68 -4.73
C VAL A 16 7.53 2.15 -6.17
N THR A 17 8.49 2.95 -6.56
CA THR A 17 8.71 3.39 -7.94
C THR A 17 10.18 3.27 -8.29
N GLN A 18 10.54 3.63 -9.52
CA GLN A 18 11.92 3.72 -9.95
C GLN A 18 12.22 5.13 -10.46
N ILE A 19 13.36 5.66 -10.03
CA ILE A 19 13.90 6.90 -10.58
C ILE A 19 14.60 6.55 -11.90
N SER A 20 14.16 7.18 -12.99
CA SER A 20 14.61 6.86 -14.35
C SER A 20 14.93 8.11 -15.16
N ARG A 21 16.03 8.10 -15.89
CA ARG A 21 16.35 9.15 -16.88
C ARG A 21 15.32 9.23 -18.01
N ALA A 22 14.76 8.09 -18.43
CA ALA A 22 13.69 8.08 -19.44
C ALA A 22 12.47 8.89 -19.02
N ALA A 23 12.22 9.02 -17.71
CA ALA A 23 11.16 9.84 -17.15
C ALA A 23 11.59 11.29 -16.87
N GLY A 24 12.79 11.70 -17.33
CA GLY A 24 13.34 13.03 -17.07
C GLY A 24 13.74 13.26 -15.60
N GLN A 25 14.03 12.20 -14.86
CA GLN A 25 14.37 12.29 -13.44
C GLN A 25 15.88 12.19 -13.23
N SER A 26 16.41 12.92 -12.24
CA SER A 26 17.77 12.85 -11.73
C SER A 26 17.78 12.20 -10.35
N ALA A 27 18.75 11.32 -10.09
CA ALA A 27 18.97 10.74 -8.77
C ALA A 27 19.46 11.82 -7.79
N ILE A 28 20.35 12.70 -8.20
CA ILE A 28 20.83 13.84 -7.41
C ILE A 28 19.68 14.76 -7.01
N ALA A 29 18.87 15.23 -7.97
CA ALA A 29 17.74 16.12 -7.66
C ALA A 29 16.72 15.44 -6.72
N SER A 30 16.50 14.15 -6.92
CA SER A 30 15.62 13.36 -6.08
C SER A 30 16.14 13.20 -4.65
N ALA A 31 17.44 12.99 -4.47
CA ALA A 31 18.09 12.89 -3.16
C ALA A 31 18.13 14.25 -2.45
N ALA A 32 18.53 15.32 -3.15
CA ALA A 32 18.53 16.69 -2.65
C ALA A 32 17.13 17.08 -2.13
N TYR A 33 16.09 16.80 -2.92
CA TYR A 33 14.69 17.08 -2.53
C TYR A 33 14.27 16.35 -1.26
N ARG A 34 14.64 15.07 -1.11
CA ARG A 34 14.25 14.27 0.06
C ARG A 34 15.00 14.69 1.31
N ALA A 35 16.29 14.94 1.20
CA ALA A 35 17.12 15.34 2.31
C ALA A 35 16.99 16.84 2.68
N GLY A 36 16.43 17.68 1.80
CA GLY A 36 16.40 19.12 1.98
C GLY A 36 17.78 19.75 1.85
N GLU A 37 18.61 19.22 0.97
CA GLU A 37 20.02 19.63 0.79
C GLU A 37 20.23 20.31 -0.57
N LYS A 38 21.41 20.92 -0.71
CA LYS A 38 21.92 21.37 -2.00
C LYS A 38 22.97 20.38 -2.49
N LEU A 39 22.76 19.79 -3.67
CA LEU A 39 23.68 18.82 -4.27
C LEU A 39 23.99 19.20 -5.72
N HIS A 40 25.23 18.99 -6.15
CA HIS A 40 25.68 19.18 -7.53
C HIS A 40 25.57 17.89 -8.35
N SER A 41 25.06 18.01 -9.57
CA SER A 41 25.00 16.89 -10.52
C SER A 41 26.12 16.99 -11.54
N ASP A 42 27.08 16.07 -11.49
CA ASP A 42 28.16 15.95 -12.52
C ASP A 42 27.55 15.63 -13.88
N TYR A 43 26.46 14.87 -13.95
CA TYR A 43 25.84 14.44 -15.20
C TYR A 43 25.15 15.58 -15.95
N TYR A 44 24.43 16.45 -15.21
CA TYR A 44 23.67 17.56 -15.78
C TYR A 44 24.45 18.87 -15.73
N GLY A 45 25.51 18.97 -14.90
CA GLY A 45 26.29 20.19 -14.70
C GLY A 45 25.52 21.31 -13.98
N GLU A 46 24.58 20.94 -13.10
CA GLU A 46 23.72 21.88 -12.40
C GLU A 46 23.53 21.51 -10.94
N ASP A 47 23.19 22.51 -10.13
CA ASP A 47 22.87 22.35 -8.71
C ASP A 47 21.37 22.13 -8.51
N SER A 48 21.02 21.20 -7.63
CA SER A 48 19.68 21.02 -7.10
C SER A 48 19.65 21.53 -5.66
N ASP A 49 19.01 22.67 -5.41
CA ASP A 49 18.97 23.33 -4.09
C ASP A 49 17.55 23.24 -3.48
N TYR A 50 17.46 22.48 -2.40
CA TYR A 50 16.23 22.30 -1.61
C TYR A 50 16.43 22.67 -0.12
N THR A 51 17.47 23.46 0.21
CA THR A 51 17.76 23.88 1.59
C THR A 51 16.63 24.69 2.23
N GLY A 52 15.79 25.34 1.42
CA GLY A 52 14.58 26.03 1.89
C GLY A 52 13.38 25.13 2.13
N LYS A 53 13.49 23.81 1.93
CA LYS A 53 12.38 22.88 2.13
C LYS A 53 12.11 22.64 3.61
N SER A 54 10.88 22.89 4.05
CA SER A 54 10.42 22.58 5.41
C SER A 54 9.93 21.12 5.51
N GLY A 55 9.88 20.60 6.75
CA GLY A 55 9.27 19.30 7.05
C GLY A 55 10.22 18.11 6.93
N VAL A 56 11.49 18.27 6.58
CA VAL A 56 12.51 17.24 6.69
C VAL A 56 12.97 17.20 8.15
N ARG A 57 12.70 16.09 8.84
CA ARG A 57 13.02 15.89 10.26
C ARG A 57 14.31 15.11 10.47
N TYR A 58 14.64 14.24 9.54
CA TYR A 58 15.82 13.38 9.61
C TYR A 58 16.24 12.93 8.21
N SER A 59 17.53 12.76 7.99
CA SER A 59 18.09 12.08 6.80
C SER A 59 19.40 11.40 7.12
N GLU A 60 19.61 10.19 6.57
CA GLU A 60 20.82 9.41 6.79
C GLU A 60 21.05 8.44 5.62
N ILE A 61 22.31 8.08 5.39
CA ILE A 61 22.70 7.00 4.49
C ILE A 61 23.18 5.81 5.32
N LEU A 62 22.52 4.66 5.15
CA LEU A 62 22.93 3.39 5.74
C LEU A 62 23.72 2.59 4.70
N LEU A 63 24.89 2.09 5.10
CA LEU A 63 25.80 1.35 4.23
C LEU A 63 25.88 -0.12 4.66
N PRO A 64 25.89 -1.07 3.71
CA PRO A 64 26.27 -2.44 4.02
C PRO A 64 27.79 -2.50 4.37
N PRO A 65 28.24 -3.52 5.13
CA PRO A 65 29.59 -3.58 5.69
C PRO A 65 30.74 -3.50 4.66
N HIS A 66 30.48 -3.92 3.43
CA HIS A 66 31.44 -3.90 2.34
C HIS A 66 31.47 -2.59 1.54
N ALA A 67 30.56 -1.65 1.84
CA ALA A 67 30.49 -0.39 1.12
C ALA A 67 31.58 0.59 1.60
N PRO A 68 32.26 1.30 0.69
CA PRO A 68 33.22 2.33 1.07
C PRO A 68 32.57 3.48 1.84
N GLU A 69 33.21 3.94 2.90
CA GLU A 69 32.68 4.99 3.80
C GLU A 69 32.38 6.31 3.07
N ARG A 70 33.09 6.63 1.98
CA ARG A 70 32.80 7.82 1.16
C ARG A 70 31.39 7.88 0.62
N LEU A 71 30.70 6.72 0.51
CA LEU A 71 29.32 6.65 0.02
C LEU A 71 28.29 7.09 1.08
N ARG A 72 28.72 7.49 2.29
CA ARG A 72 27.87 8.25 3.22
C ARG A 72 27.65 9.70 2.80
N ASP A 73 28.52 10.20 1.94
CA ASP A 73 28.29 11.50 1.29
C ASP A 73 27.27 11.33 0.17
N ARG A 74 26.15 12.05 0.30
CA ARG A 74 25.01 11.93 -0.60
C ARG A 74 25.33 12.38 -2.03
N GLU A 75 26.13 13.43 -2.18
CA GLU A 75 26.55 13.94 -3.48
C GLU A 75 27.49 12.93 -4.16
N ILE A 76 28.44 12.37 -3.42
CA ILE A 76 29.36 11.35 -3.95
C ILE A 76 28.56 10.10 -4.34
N LEU A 77 27.69 9.60 -3.49
CA LEU A 77 26.89 8.39 -3.75
C LEU A 77 26.10 8.52 -5.05
N TRP A 78 25.30 9.58 -5.17
CA TRP A 78 24.38 9.68 -6.28
C TRP A 78 25.08 10.08 -7.60
N ASN A 79 26.19 10.83 -7.56
CA ASN A 79 27.02 11.05 -8.73
C ASN A 79 27.72 9.76 -9.19
N GLU A 80 28.20 8.91 -8.27
CA GLU A 80 28.73 7.60 -8.64
C GLU A 80 27.68 6.69 -9.28
N VAL A 81 26.45 6.66 -8.74
CA VAL A 81 25.32 5.92 -9.33
C VAL A 81 25.03 6.42 -10.74
N GLU A 82 24.90 7.72 -10.94
CA GLU A 82 24.63 8.29 -12.26
C GLU A 82 25.76 8.03 -13.27
N ARG A 83 27.02 8.06 -12.82
CA ARG A 83 28.18 7.74 -13.63
C ARG A 83 28.25 6.25 -14.03
N ALA A 84 27.85 5.35 -13.11
CA ALA A 84 27.78 3.91 -13.39
C ALA A 84 26.70 3.55 -14.42
N GLU A 85 25.67 4.38 -14.54
CA GLU A 85 24.54 4.18 -15.44
C GLU A 85 24.71 4.97 -16.75
N ARG A 86 25.27 4.31 -17.78
CA ARG A 86 25.67 4.97 -19.03
C ARG A 86 24.53 5.25 -20.02
N ARG A 87 23.40 4.54 -19.89
CA ARG A 87 22.29 4.65 -20.86
C ARG A 87 21.45 5.89 -20.59
N LYS A 88 20.93 6.50 -21.67
CA LYS A 88 20.02 7.65 -21.60
C LYS A 88 18.65 7.31 -20.98
N ASP A 89 18.27 6.04 -21.01
CA ASP A 89 17.02 5.50 -20.47
C ASP A 89 17.24 4.71 -19.16
N ALA A 90 18.40 4.91 -18.49
CA ALA A 90 18.77 4.13 -17.33
C ALA A 90 17.80 4.35 -16.15
N GLN A 91 17.47 3.26 -15.52
CA GLN A 91 16.86 3.24 -14.18
C GLN A 91 18.00 3.39 -13.17
N LEU A 92 17.89 4.37 -12.25
CA LEU A 92 18.95 4.79 -11.34
C LEU A 92 18.78 4.20 -9.94
N ALA A 93 17.57 4.31 -9.39
CA ALA A 93 17.28 3.92 -8.04
C ALA A 93 15.85 3.37 -7.88
N TYR A 94 15.66 2.49 -6.92
CA TYR A 94 14.35 2.28 -6.30
C TYR A 94 14.02 3.47 -5.41
N SER A 95 12.77 3.85 -5.39
CA SER A 95 12.23 4.91 -4.55
C SER A 95 11.02 4.40 -3.81
N PHE A 96 11.09 4.39 -2.49
CA PHE A 96 10.00 3.96 -1.63
C PHE A 96 9.40 5.17 -0.90
N ASP A 97 8.10 5.10 -0.67
CA ASP A 97 7.33 6.02 0.15
C ASP A 97 6.52 5.19 1.15
N ILE A 98 6.84 5.31 2.43
CA ILE A 98 6.36 4.41 3.49
C ILE A 98 5.78 5.26 4.62
N ALA A 99 4.50 5.00 4.97
CA ALA A 99 3.84 5.68 6.08
C ALA A 99 4.40 5.26 7.43
N LEU A 100 4.54 6.23 8.31
CA LEU A 100 4.81 6.08 9.73
C LEU A 100 3.51 6.19 10.53
N GLN A 101 3.56 5.83 11.82
CA GLN A 101 2.37 5.78 12.66
C GLN A 101 2.25 7.06 13.50
N ASN A 102 1.07 7.70 13.48
CA ASN A 102 0.79 8.90 14.25
C ASN A 102 0.77 8.66 15.77
N GLU A 103 0.52 7.42 16.19
CA GLU A 103 0.43 7.00 17.59
C GLU A 103 1.79 6.74 18.22
N LEU A 104 2.83 6.69 17.40
CA LEU A 104 4.21 6.55 17.85
C LEU A 104 4.90 7.91 17.89
N SER A 105 5.82 8.09 18.85
CA SER A 105 6.66 9.28 18.86
C SER A 105 7.59 9.33 17.63
N PHE A 106 8.19 10.49 17.40
CA PHE A 106 9.17 10.62 16.32
C PHE A 106 10.35 9.65 16.50
N GLU A 107 10.83 9.52 17.74
CA GLU A 107 11.96 8.65 18.10
C GLU A 107 11.62 7.17 17.86
N GLU A 108 10.44 6.74 18.27
CA GLU A 108 9.94 5.37 18.03
C GLU A 108 9.81 5.08 16.54
N ASN A 109 9.24 5.99 15.76
CA ASN A 109 9.12 5.87 14.31
C ASN A 109 10.50 5.84 13.62
N LEU A 110 11.46 6.65 14.08
CA LEU A 110 12.84 6.65 13.57
C LEU A 110 13.53 5.32 13.86
N GLU A 111 13.39 4.80 15.06
CA GLU A 111 13.98 3.51 15.48
C GLU A 111 13.41 2.37 14.61
N LEU A 112 12.09 2.30 14.44
CA LEU A 112 11.44 1.31 13.59
C LEU A 112 11.90 1.42 12.14
N ALA A 113 11.97 2.62 11.57
CA ALA A 113 12.43 2.83 10.21
C ALA A 113 13.89 2.36 10.03
N LYS A 114 14.78 2.70 10.97
CA LYS A 114 16.19 2.26 10.94
C LYS A 114 16.32 0.75 11.06
N GLN A 115 15.61 0.13 12.01
CA GLN A 115 15.60 -1.32 12.18
C GLN A 115 15.11 -2.01 10.90
N PHE A 116 13.97 -1.62 10.39
CA PHE A 116 13.41 -2.16 9.14
C PHE A 116 14.40 -2.10 7.99
N LEU A 117 15.01 -0.92 7.76
CA LEU A 117 15.95 -0.70 6.67
C LEU A 117 17.24 -1.52 6.86
N GLN A 118 17.73 -1.61 8.09
CA GLN A 118 18.93 -2.38 8.41
C GLN A 118 18.73 -3.87 8.17
N GLU A 119 17.62 -4.43 8.64
CA GLU A 119 17.33 -5.86 8.58
C GLU A 119 16.94 -6.33 7.17
N ASN A 120 16.23 -5.50 6.41
CA ASN A 120 15.63 -5.92 5.14
C ASN A 120 16.38 -5.40 3.90
N PHE A 121 17.03 -4.23 3.97
CA PHE A 121 17.69 -3.62 2.82
C PHE A 121 19.22 -3.71 2.96
N VAL A 122 19.77 -3.19 4.04
CA VAL A 122 21.21 -3.15 4.24
C VAL A 122 21.78 -4.56 4.40
N ALA A 123 21.10 -5.44 5.14
CA ALA A 123 21.48 -6.86 5.27
C ALA A 123 21.44 -7.60 3.92
N ALA A 124 20.58 -7.18 2.96
CA ALA A 124 20.55 -7.67 1.61
C ALA A 124 21.64 -7.05 0.70
N GLY A 125 22.51 -6.20 1.23
CA GLY A 125 23.60 -5.55 0.52
C GLY A 125 23.24 -4.25 -0.19
N MET A 126 22.07 -3.66 0.09
CA MET A 126 21.66 -2.39 -0.47
C MET A 126 22.26 -1.22 0.30
N ILE A 127 22.66 -0.19 -0.44
CA ILE A 127 22.89 1.15 0.11
C ILE A 127 21.53 1.83 0.22
N VAL A 128 21.27 2.46 1.36
CA VAL A 128 19.98 3.08 1.64
C VAL A 128 20.16 4.53 2.01
N ASP A 129 19.62 5.44 1.20
CA ASP A 129 19.51 6.86 1.51
C ASP A 129 18.05 7.13 1.89
N PHE A 130 17.79 7.48 3.16
CA PHE A 130 16.42 7.71 3.62
C PHE A 130 16.25 9.05 4.34
N ALA A 131 15.03 9.57 4.29
CA ALA A 131 14.67 10.79 4.97
C ALA A 131 13.25 10.69 5.54
N ILE A 132 13.06 11.12 6.78
CA ILE A 132 11.75 11.22 7.44
C ILE A 132 11.19 12.62 7.23
N HIS A 133 9.98 12.66 6.73
CA HIS A 133 9.20 13.87 6.56
C HIS A 133 8.00 13.85 7.52
N ASP A 134 7.75 15.00 8.12
CA ASP A 134 6.58 15.23 8.95
C ASP A 134 5.92 16.53 8.48
N PRO A 135 5.16 16.46 7.37
CA PRO A 135 4.50 17.62 6.83
C PRO A 135 3.34 18.01 7.73
N GLU A 136 3.48 19.10 8.46
CA GLU A 136 2.35 19.72 9.13
C GLU A 136 1.48 20.41 8.08
N ARG A 137 0.32 19.82 7.77
CA ARG A 137 -0.66 20.40 6.85
C ARG A 137 -2.07 20.26 7.39
N ASN A 138 -2.74 21.39 7.61
CA ASN A 138 -4.17 21.51 7.91
C ASN A 138 -4.64 20.66 9.10
N GLY A 139 -3.82 20.51 10.15
CA GLY A 139 -4.18 19.76 11.35
C GLY A 139 -4.15 18.24 11.19
N THR A 140 -3.74 17.73 10.04
CA THR A 140 -3.57 16.27 9.82
C THR A 140 -2.09 15.97 9.66
N GLN A 141 -1.51 15.29 10.63
CA GLN A 141 -0.16 14.75 10.53
C GLN A 141 -0.16 13.55 9.58
N ASN A 142 0.83 13.50 8.71
CA ASN A 142 1.06 12.37 7.81
C ASN A 142 2.55 12.04 7.79
N PRO A 143 3.10 11.54 8.92
CA PRO A 143 4.50 11.21 9.01
C PRO A 143 4.80 10.05 8.06
N HIS A 144 5.88 10.19 7.30
CA HIS A 144 6.32 9.17 6.36
C HIS A 144 7.82 9.26 6.13
N PHE A 145 8.40 8.18 5.65
CA PHE A 145 9.79 8.21 5.22
C PHE A 145 9.94 7.80 3.77
N HIS A 146 10.84 8.48 3.10
CA HIS A 146 11.27 8.17 1.76
C HIS A 146 12.58 7.41 1.80
N VAL A 147 12.71 6.42 0.93
CA VAL A 147 13.95 5.66 0.75
C VAL A 147 14.36 5.72 -0.70
N MET A 148 15.64 5.94 -0.93
CA MET A 148 16.28 5.73 -2.22
C MET A 148 17.37 4.66 -2.07
N ALA A 149 17.37 3.70 -2.99
CA ALA A 149 18.39 2.66 -3.02
C ALA A 149 18.86 2.44 -4.47
N PRO A 150 20.17 2.42 -4.77
CA PRO A 150 20.66 2.12 -6.10
C PRO A 150 20.17 0.77 -6.61
N ILE A 151 19.76 0.69 -7.89
CA ILE A 151 19.35 -0.58 -8.49
C ILE A 151 20.56 -1.49 -8.73
N ARG A 152 21.73 -0.90 -8.92
CA ARG A 152 22.99 -1.61 -9.13
C ARG A 152 23.56 -2.06 -7.79
N PRO A 153 23.85 -3.36 -7.60
CA PRO A 153 24.48 -3.83 -6.38
C PRO A 153 25.94 -3.35 -6.30
N LEU A 154 26.46 -3.34 -5.08
CA LEU A 154 27.87 -3.18 -4.81
C LEU A 154 28.53 -4.56 -4.68
N ASN A 155 29.71 -4.74 -5.29
CA ASN A 155 30.53 -5.92 -5.10
C ASN A 155 31.23 -5.89 -3.73
N GLN A 156 31.76 -7.02 -3.28
CA GLN A 156 32.46 -7.13 -2.00
C GLN A 156 33.75 -6.28 -1.94
N ASP A 157 34.31 -5.90 -3.09
CA ASP A 157 35.47 -5.00 -3.20
C ASP A 157 35.09 -3.52 -3.22
N GLY A 158 33.81 -3.19 -3.04
CA GLY A 158 33.31 -1.82 -3.05
C GLY A 158 33.13 -1.19 -4.45
N THR A 159 33.24 -1.98 -5.51
CA THR A 159 32.96 -1.52 -6.89
C THR A 159 31.50 -1.78 -7.27
N TRP A 160 30.98 -1.01 -8.25
CA TRP A 160 29.62 -1.21 -8.76
C TRP A 160 29.49 -2.50 -9.57
N GLY A 161 28.64 -3.41 -9.15
CA GLY A 161 28.34 -4.66 -9.82
C GLY A 161 27.45 -4.49 -11.06
N ALA A 162 27.15 -5.58 -11.74
CA ALA A 162 26.22 -5.59 -12.89
C ALA A 162 24.77 -5.77 -12.41
N LYS A 163 23.82 -5.05 -13.03
CA LYS A 163 22.38 -5.24 -12.78
C LYS A 163 21.85 -6.59 -13.23
N GLN A 164 22.47 -7.13 -14.28
CA GLN A 164 22.04 -8.37 -14.93
C GLN A 164 23.26 -9.24 -15.25
N ARG A 165 23.07 -10.53 -15.21
CA ARG A 165 24.01 -11.52 -15.68
C ARG A 165 23.40 -12.31 -16.83
N MET A 166 24.25 -12.75 -17.77
CA MET A 166 23.84 -13.59 -18.88
C MET A 166 23.90 -15.05 -18.44
N VAL A 167 22.79 -15.77 -18.62
CA VAL A 167 22.68 -17.20 -18.32
C VAL A 167 22.35 -17.94 -19.61
N TYR A 168 23.04 -19.03 -19.86
CA TYR A 168 22.74 -19.87 -21.03
C TYR A 168 21.36 -20.53 -20.88
N ARG A 169 20.58 -20.50 -21.97
CA ARG A 169 19.40 -21.35 -22.06
C ARG A 169 19.81 -22.80 -22.21
N LEU A 170 19.17 -23.66 -21.42
CA LEU A 170 19.35 -25.08 -21.50
C LEU A 170 18.10 -25.71 -22.13
N ASP A 171 18.31 -26.81 -22.87
CA ASP A 171 17.23 -27.68 -23.31
C ASP A 171 16.78 -28.63 -22.20
N GLU A 172 15.89 -29.56 -22.52
CA GLU A 172 15.34 -30.56 -21.59
C GLU A 172 16.41 -31.52 -21.03
N ASP A 173 17.52 -31.69 -21.76
CA ASP A 173 18.67 -32.54 -21.38
C ASP A 173 19.74 -31.74 -20.62
N GLY A 174 19.52 -30.45 -20.34
CA GLY A 174 20.48 -29.58 -19.67
C GLY A 174 21.63 -29.08 -20.57
N GLN A 175 21.54 -29.26 -21.89
CA GLN A 175 22.52 -28.79 -22.86
C GLN A 175 22.24 -27.32 -23.27
N ARG A 176 23.31 -26.58 -23.62
CA ARG A 176 23.17 -25.20 -24.08
C ARG A 176 22.51 -25.12 -25.46
N ILE A 177 21.40 -24.43 -25.58
CA ILE A 177 20.71 -24.24 -26.86
C ILE A 177 21.55 -23.37 -27.80
N GLN A 178 21.86 -23.89 -28.98
CA GLN A 178 22.57 -23.15 -30.02
C GLN A 178 21.56 -22.51 -31.00
N LYS A 179 21.77 -21.23 -31.32
CA LYS A 179 20.99 -20.49 -32.33
C LYS A 179 21.47 -20.85 -33.73
N SER A 180 20.66 -20.54 -34.75
CA SER A 180 21.01 -20.76 -36.17
C SER A 180 22.29 -20.08 -36.64
N ASN A 181 22.74 -19.03 -35.96
CA ASN A 181 23.98 -18.30 -36.22
C ASN A 181 25.22 -18.87 -35.49
N GLY A 182 25.12 -20.06 -34.89
CA GLY A 182 26.20 -20.72 -34.17
C GLY A 182 26.46 -20.20 -32.75
N LYS A 183 25.79 -19.10 -32.31
CA LYS A 183 25.94 -18.59 -30.96
C LYS A 183 24.97 -19.29 -30.00
N TYR A 184 25.36 -19.40 -28.73
CA TYR A 184 24.45 -19.94 -27.71
C TYR A 184 23.33 -18.94 -27.36
N ALA A 185 22.14 -19.49 -27.10
CA ALA A 185 21.03 -18.73 -26.57
C ALA A 185 21.31 -18.36 -25.11
N VAL A 186 21.14 -17.07 -24.77
CA VAL A 186 21.35 -16.56 -23.42
C VAL A 186 20.18 -15.68 -23.04
N ASP A 187 19.83 -15.70 -21.74
CA ASP A 187 18.88 -14.80 -21.12
C ASP A 187 19.61 -13.84 -20.17
N ALA A 188 19.17 -12.60 -20.16
CA ALA A 188 19.60 -11.63 -19.16
C ALA A 188 18.73 -11.80 -17.92
N VAL A 189 19.32 -12.22 -16.81
CA VAL A 189 18.63 -12.35 -15.53
C VAL A 189 19.14 -11.31 -14.54
N PRO A 190 18.27 -10.72 -13.69
CA PRO A 190 18.71 -9.79 -12.66
C PRO A 190 19.78 -10.43 -11.75
N THR A 191 20.76 -9.63 -11.31
CA THR A 191 21.80 -10.09 -10.37
C THR A 191 21.29 -10.20 -8.96
N THR A 192 20.27 -9.38 -8.63
CA THR A 192 19.60 -9.35 -7.33
C THR A 192 18.12 -9.67 -7.48
N ASP A 193 17.45 -9.99 -6.39
CA ASP A 193 16.00 -10.21 -6.32
C ASP A 193 15.22 -8.92 -5.95
N TRP A 194 15.89 -7.80 -5.74
CA TRP A 194 15.31 -6.56 -5.20
C TRP A 194 14.12 -5.99 -5.99
N GLY A 195 14.07 -6.26 -7.29
CA GLY A 195 12.98 -5.84 -8.17
C GLY A 195 11.88 -6.89 -8.36
N ARG A 196 11.89 -8.00 -7.63
CA ARG A 196 10.88 -9.05 -7.77
C ARG A 196 9.64 -8.75 -6.94
N PRO A 197 8.44 -9.09 -7.43
CA PRO A 197 7.20 -8.92 -6.67
C PRO A 197 7.25 -9.61 -5.30
N GLU A 198 7.79 -10.83 -5.22
CA GLU A 198 7.89 -11.61 -3.99
C GLU A 198 8.77 -10.93 -2.94
N THR A 199 9.82 -10.23 -3.36
CA THR A 199 10.68 -9.45 -2.47
C THR A 199 9.94 -8.23 -1.93
N LEU A 200 9.16 -7.56 -2.78
CA LEU A 200 8.34 -6.43 -2.36
C LEU A 200 7.27 -6.84 -1.36
N ASP A 201 6.60 -7.98 -1.59
CA ASP A 201 5.57 -8.50 -0.68
C ASP A 201 6.19 -8.87 0.68
N ARG A 202 7.36 -9.52 0.69
CA ARG A 202 8.13 -9.82 1.91
C ARG A 202 8.51 -8.55 2.69
N TRP A 203 8.94 -7.47 2.02
CA TRP A 203 9.25 -6.20 2.68
C TRP A 203 8.01 -5.52 3.25
N ARG A 204 6.88 -5.59 2.56
CA ARG A 204 5.60 -5.07 3.06
C ARG A 204 5.12 -5.80 4.30
N GLU A 205 5.22 -7.13 4.29
CA GLU A 205 4.92 -7.99 5.43
C GLU A 205 5.83 -7.65 6.62
N ALA A 206 7.16 -7.65 6.42
CA ALA A 206 8.13 -7.33 7.46
C ALA A 206 7.89 -5.93 8.09
N TRP A 207 7.54 -4.93 7.28
CA TRP A 207 7.18 -3.61 7.80
C TRP A 207 5.91 -3.66 8.65
N ALA A 208 4.87 -4.35 8.19
CA ALA A 208 3.63 -4.48 8.93
C ALA A 208 3.83 -5.21 10.26
N ASP A 209 4.60 -6.29 10.26
CA ASP A 209 4.90 -7.08 11.46
C ASP A 209 5.67 -6.27 12.49
N LEU A 210 6.71 -5.55 12.06
CA LEU A 210 7.52 -4.72 12.93
C LEU A 210 6.70 -3.61 13.60
N VAL A 211 5.87 -2.93 12.82
CA VAL A 211 4.95 -1.90 13.34
C VAL A 211 3.94 -2.52 14.30
N ASN A 212 3.32 -3.63 13.93
CA ASN A 212 2.32 -4.31 14.75
C ASN A 212 2.91 -4.78 16.09
N GLN A 213 4.14 -5.29 16.08
CA GLN A 213 4.84 -5.62 17.33
C GLN A 213 4.98 -4.40 18.24
N LYS A 214 5.37 -3.24 17.68
CA LYS A 214 5.51 -2.01 18.45
C LYS A 214 4.18 -1.50 19.00
N LEU A 215 3.10 -1.62 18.22
CA LEU A 215 1.76 -1.29 18.67
C LEU A 215 1.29 -2.19 19.82
N ASP A 216 1.63 -3.51 19.76
CA ASP A 216 1.38 -4.47 20.85
C ASP A 216 2.13 -4.09 22.13
N GLU A 217 3.40 -3.76 22.03
CA GLU A 217 4.22 -3.31 23.17
C GLU A 217 3.62 -2.08 23.87
N LYS A 218 2.92 -1.23 23.12
CA LYS A 218 2.22 -0.05 23.65
C LYS A 218 0.79 -0.33 24.11
N GLY A 219 0.29 -1.55 23.95
CA GLY A 219 -1.09 -1.91 24.30
C GLY A 219 -2.15 -1.24 23.44
N LEU A 220 -1.84 -0.96 22.18
CA LEU A 220 -2.77 -0.38 21.21
C LEU A 220 -3.52 -1.47 20.46
N ASP A 221 -4.85 -1.36 20.37
CA ASP A 221 -5.72 -2.42 19.85
C ASP A 221 -5.83 -2.48 18.32
N TYR A 222 -5.25 -1.52 17.60
CA TYR A 222 -5.31 -1.52 16.14
C TYR A 222 -4.05 -2.14 15.51
N ARG A 223 -4.19 -2.57 14.26
CA ARG A 223 -3.13 -3.21 13.47
C ARG A 223 -3.13 -2.65 12.05
N ILE A 224 -1.95 -2.66 11.44
CA ILE A 224 -1.80 -2.43 10.01
C ILE A 224 -1.71 -3.78 9.29
N ASP A 225 -2.20 -3.84 8.05
CA ASP A 225 -2.15 -5.04 7.22
C ASP A 225 -1.60 -4.67 5.83
N HIS A 226 -0.54 -5.35 5.42
CA HIS A 226 0.16 -5.11 4.16
C HIS A 226 -0.58 -5.63 2.93
N ARG A 227 -1.53 -6.53 3.12
CA ARG A 227 -2.29 -7.16 2.04
C ARG A 227 -3.28 -6.18 1.40
N SER A 228 -3.66 -6.42 0.16
CA SER A 228 -4.72 -5.64 -0.46
C SER A 228 -6.06 -5.84 0.26
N TYR A 229 -6.97 -4.88 0.21
CA TYR A 229 -8.31 -5.03 0.78
C TYR A 229 -9.05 -6.27 0.27
N ALA A 230 -8.76 -6.69 -0.98
CA ALA A 230 -9.33 -7.92 -1.54
C ALA A 230 -8.79 -9.17 -0.84
N ASP A 231 -7.50 -9.21 -0.55
CA ASP A 231 -6.84 -10.35 0.12
C ASP A 231 -7.19 -10.40 1.61
N GLN A 232 -7.47 -9.25 2.21
CA GLN A 232 -7.99 -9.15 3.58
C GLN A 232 -9.47 -9.52 3.70
N ALA A 233 -10.15 -9.81 2.60
CA ALA A 233 -11.61 -9.96 2.55
C ALA A 233 -12.38 -8.74 3.09
N VAL A 234 -11.78 -7.55 3.01
CA VAL A 234 -12.38 -6.28 3.41
C VAL A 234 -13.07 -5.65 2.20
N ASP A 235 -14.39 -5.46 2.30
CA ASP A 235 -15.19 -4.86 1.21
C ASP A 235 -15.02 -3.33 1.16
N LEU A 236 -13.78 -2.83 1.16
CA LEU A 236 -13.46 -1.42 0.96
C LEU A 236 -12.84 -1.21 -0.42
N LEU A 237 -13.13 -0.06 -0.99
CA LEU A 237 -12.56 0.38 -2.27
C LEU A 237 -11.21 1.07 -1.99
N PRO A 238 -10.10 0.63 -2.64
CA PRO A 238 -8.84 1.33 -2.53
C PRO A 238 -8.92 2.69 -3.25
N THR A 239 -8.32 3.74 -2.67
CA THR A 239 -8.14 5.03 -3.34
C THR A 239 -7.14 4.91 -4.48
N VAL A 240 -7.27 5.75 -5.50
CA VAL A 240 -6.29 5.84 -6.60
C VAL A 240 -5.24 6.88 -6.30
N HIS A 241 -4.00 6.58 -6.67
CA HIS A 241 -2.90 7.52 -6.50
C HIS A 241 -3.09 8.76 -7.39
N GLU A 242 -3.14 9.93 -6.76
CA GLU A 242 -3.40 11.20 -7.45
C GLU A 242 -2.16 11.74 -8.18
N GLY A 243 -0.97 11.49 -7.65
CA GLY A 243 0.26 12.11 -8.13
C GLY A 243 0.38 13.59 -7.72
N VAL A 244 1.59 14.15 -7.91
CA VAL A 244 1.91 15.52 -7.43
C VAL A 244 1.08 16.58 -8.15
N ALA A 245 0.97 16.49 -9.47
CA ALA A 245 0.25 17.48 -10.28
C ALA A 245 -1.23 17.55 -9.90
N VAL A 246 -1.91 16.40 -9.78
CA VAL A 246 -3.32 16.32 -9.39
C VAL A 246 -3.52 16.87 -7.97
N ARG A 247 -2.65 16.53 -7.01
CA ARG A 247 -2.69 17.07 -5.64
C ARG A 247 -2.57 18.59 -5.62
N GLN A 248 -1.65 19.15 -6.43
CA GLN A 248 -1.49 20.62 -6.52
C GLN A 248 -2.72 21.30 -7.12
N MET A 249 -3.34 20.68 -8.14
CA MET A 249 -4.60 21.19 -8.72
C MET A 249 -5.72 21.20 -7.68
N GLU A 250 -5.93 20.07 -6.99
CA GLU A 250 -6.95 19.92 -5.95
C GLU A 250 -6.73 20.91 -4.78
N GLN A 251 -5.48 21.16 -4.38
CA GLN A 251 -5.13 22.15 -3.35
C GLN A 251 -5.45 23.59 -3.76
N ARG A 252 -5.41 23.88 -5.07
CA ARG A 252 -5.82 25.17 -5.64
C ARG A 252 -7.32 25.27 -5.89
N GLY A 253 -8.11 24.28 -5.45
CA GLY A 253 -9.56 24.22 -5.67
C GLY A 253 -9.99 23.76 -7.07
N ILE A 254 -9.05 23.30 -7.89
CA ILE A 254 -9.35 22.75 -9.24
C ILE A 254 -9.71 21.29 -9.08
N ARG A 255 -10.96 20.95 -9.37
CA ARG A 255 -11.46 19.57 -9.31
C ARG A 255 -10.88 18.74 -10.45
N THR A 256 -10.44 17.52 -10.12
CA THR A 256 -9.88 16.56 -11.07
C THR A 256 -10.67 15.25 -11.04
N GLU A 257 -10.65 14.49 -12.13
CA GLU A 257 -11.32 13.18 -12.17
C GLU A 257 -10.83 12.22 -11.09
N LYS A 258 -9.51 12.18 -10.83
CA LYS A 258 -8.93 11.35 -9.77
C LYS A 258 -9.33 11.83 -8.37
N GLY A 259 -9.36 13.13 -8.15
CA GLY A 259 -9.82 13.73 -6.89
C GLY A 259 -11.30 13.44 -6.64
N ASP A 260 -12.15 13.58 -7.68
CA ASP A 260 -13.57 13.24 -7.59
C ASP A 260 -13.79 11.74 -7.33
N LEU A 261 -13.03 10.88 -7.99
CA LEU A 261 -13.06 9.44 -7.76
C LEU A 261 -12.68 9.10 -6.31
N ASN A 262 -11.61 9.69 -5.78
CA ASN A 262 -11.19 9.46 -4.40
C ASN A 262 -12.22 9.99 -3.39
N ARG A 263 -12.85 11.13 -3.63
CA ARG A 263 -13.96 11.63 -2.80
C ARG A 263 -15.13 10.65 -2.80
N TRP A 264 -15.51 10.16 -3.97
CA TRP A 264 -16.57 9.16 -4.10
C TRP A 264 -16.21 7.85 -3.36
N ILE A 265 -14.97 7.35 -3.51
CA ILE A 265 -14.49 6.16 -2.82
C ILE A 265 -14.58 6.34 -1.29
N LYS A 266 -14.11 7.49 -0.76
CA LYS A 266 -14.17 7.77 0.67
C LYS A 266 -15.61 7.80 1.19
N VAL A 267 -16.53 8.45 0.48
CA VAL A 267 -17.96 8.47 0.85
C VAL A 267 -18.55 7.06 0.82
N THR A 268 -18.26 6.29 -0.23
CA THR A 268 -18.75 4.91 -0.38
C THR A 268 -18.22 4.01 0.74
N ASN A 269 -16.94 4.11 1.08
CA ASN A 269 -16.34 3.32 2.17
C ASN A 269 -16.96 3.66 3.53
N ARG A 270 -17.20 4.96 3.83
CA ARG A 270 -17.91 5.38 5.06
C ARG A 270 -19.33 4.78 5.13
N MET A 271 -20.05 4.81 4.00
CA MET A 271 -21.39 4.19 3.94
C MET A 271 -21.32 2.69 4.16
N LEU A 272 -20.33 1.99 3.57
CA LEU A 272 -20.13 0.55 3.77
C LEU A 272 -19.83 0.21 5.23
N GLN A 273 -18.95 0.97 5.87
CA GLN A 273 -18.62 0.78 7.29
C GLN A 273 -19.86 1.02 8.19
N ALA A 274 -20.61 2.08 7.93
CA ALA A 274 -21.83 2.37 8.68
C ALA A 274 -22.89 1.28 8.49
N LEU A 275 -23.01 0.72 7.27
CA LEU A 275 -23.92 -0.40 6.99
C LEU A 275 -23.47 -1.69 7.70
N LYS A 276 -22.16 -1.99 7.68
CA LYS A 276 -21.61 -3.14 8.42
C LYS A 276 -21.87 -3.04 9.92
N LYS A 277 -21.64 -1.85 10.50
CA LYS A 277 -21.93 -1.61 11.94
C LYS A 277 -23.40 -1.83 12.27
N LYS A 278 -24.33 -1.33 11.43
CA LYS A 278 -25.75 -1.58 11.58
C LYS A 278 -26.10 -3.06 11.45
N LEU A 279 -25.49 -3.76 10.48
CA LEU A 279 -25.67 -5.20 10.29
C LEU A 279 -25.21 -6.01 11.51
N THR A 280 -24.06 -5.67 12.09
CA THR A 280 -23.55 -6.31 13.30
C THR A 280 -24.49 -6.06 14.48
N SER A 281 -24.95 -4.82 14.68
CA SER A 281 -25.92 -4.50 15.72
C SER A 281 -27.25 -5.21 15.52
N LEU A 282 -27.72 -5.37 14.28
CA LEU A 282 -28.92 -6.13 13.95
C LEU A 282 -28.76 -7.63 14.22
N LYS A 283 -27.59 -8.21 13.86
CA LYS A 283 -27.29 -9.60 14.19
C LYS A 283 -27.30 -9.82 15.70
N GLN A 284 -26.60 -8.97 16.46
CA GLN A 284 -26.61 -9.05 17.94
C GLN A 284 -27.99 -8.91 18.53
N TRP A 285 -28.84 -8.05 17.97
CA TRP A 285 -30.24 -7.90 18.41
C TRP A 285 -31.08 -9.14 18.06
N ILE A 286 -30.88 -9.73 16.85
CA ILE A 286 -31.53 -10.97 16.42
C ILE A 286 -31.07 -12.14 17.30
N ASP A 287 -29.80 -12.27 17.58
CA ASP A 287 -29.24 -13.31 18.45
C ASP A 287 -29.80 -13.17 19.88
N GLY A 288 -29.98 -11.94 20.39
CA GLY A 288 -30.63 -11.68 21.66
C GLY A 288 -32.10 -12.08 21.66
N ILE A 289 -32.84 -11.85 20.58
CA ILE A 289 -34.24 -12.29 20.44
C ILE A 289 -34.34 -13.82 20.28
N GLN A 290 -33.41 -14.46 19.56
CA GLN A 290 -33.39 -15.92 19.41
C GLN A 290 -33.19 -16.63 20.74
N ILE A 291 -32.43 -16.06 21.68
CA ILE A 291 -32.31 -16.60 23.06
C ILE A 291 -33.64 -16.54 23.78
N GLU A 292 -34.52 -15.55 23.54
CA GLU A 292 -35.87 -15.47 24.09
C GLU A 292 -36.90 -16.34 23.35
N LEU A 293 -36.63 -16.70 22.07
CA LEU A 293 -37.56 -17.44 21.20
C LEU A 293 -37.26 -18.94 21.06
N VAL A 294 -36.18 -19.45 21.68
CA VAL A 294 -35.75 -20.88 21.60
C VAL A 294 -36.84 -21.86 22.12
N GLU A 295 -37.93 -21.40 22.73
CA GLU A 295 -39.05 -22.22 23.09
C GLU A 295 -40.21 -22.26 22.07
N ARG A 296 -40.14 -21.51 20.96
CA ARG A 296 -41.22 -21.49 19.96
C ARG A 296 -40.69 -21.35 18.52
N ASP A 297 -40.74 -22.47 17.81
CA ASP A 297 -40.73 -22.59 16.36
C ASP A 297 -39.39 -22.63 15.64
N THR A 298 -39.17 -23.73 14.89
CA THR A 298 -37.94 -24.07 14.12
C THR A 298 -37.91 -23.45 12.71
N SER A 299 -38.69 -22.42 12.41
CA SER A 299 -38.70 -21.79 11.09
C SER A 299 -37.55 -20.79 10.93
N PRO A 300 -36.77 -20.82 9.84
CA PRO A 300 -35.68 -19.85 9.63
C PRO A 300 -36.24 -18.43 9.51
N ASN A 301 -35.63 -17.50 10.27
CA ASN A 301 -35.97 -16.09 10.24
C ASN A 301 -35.69 -15.47 8.85
N LEU A 302 -36.56 -14.61 8.36
CA LEU A 302 -36.48 -13.94 7.07
C LEU A 302 -35.15 -13.19 6.88
N VAL A 303 -34.60 -12.60 7.94
CA VAL A 303 -33.32 -11.89 7.90
C VAL A 303 -32.14 -12.84 7.67
N THR A 304 -32.19 -14.04 8.28
CA THR A 304 -31.16 -15.09 8.06
C THR A 304 -31.22 -15.59 6.62
N LEU A 305 -32.41 -15.87 6.10
CA LEU A 305 -32.59 -16.29 4.69
C LEU A 305 -32.12 -15.23 3.72
N LEU A 306 -32.38 -13.95 3.98
CA LEU A 306 -31.88 -12.83 3.18
C LEU A 306 -30.34 -12.69 3.27
N SER A 307 -29.76 -12.85 4.45
CA SER A 307 -28.30 -12.83 4.63
C SER A 307 -27.63 -13.91 3.78
N ASP A 308 -28.15 -15.14 3.83
CA ASP A 308 -27.62 -16.26 3.05
C ASP A 308 -27.79 -16.05 1.55
N TYR A 309 -28.95 -15.52 1.12
CA TYR A 309 -29.18 -15.18 -0.28
C TYR A 309 -28.17 -14.15 -0.81
N TYR A 310 -27.91 -13.07 -0.07
CA TYR A 310 -26.96 -12.05 -0.50
C TYR A 310 -25.50 -12.52 -0.39
N ALA A 311 -25.18 -13.40 0.57
CA ALA A 311 -23.87 -14.05 0.66
C ALA A 311 -23.58 -14.90 -0.59
N GLN A 312 -24.54 -15.75 -0.99
CA GLN A 312 -24.42 -16.56 -2.21
C GLN A 312 -24.32 -15.68 -3.48
N ARG A 313 -25.13 -14.65 -3.57
CA ARG A 313 -25.11 -13.72 -4.70
C ARG A 313 -23.80 -12.97 -4.84
N ASN A 314 -23.11 -12.65 -3.73
CA ASN A 314 -21.80 -12.03 -3.74
C ASN A 314 -20.67 -12.99 -4.16
N GLN A 315 -20.80 -14.28 -3.92
CA GLN A 315 -19.84 -15.29 -4.41
C GLN A 315 -19.85 -15.44 -5.93
N GLY A 316 -21.00 -15.28 -6.59
CA GLY A 316 -21.14 -15.35 -8.05
C GLY A 316 -20.58 -14.15 -8.83
N THR A 317 -20.21 -13.05 -8.18
CA THR A 317 -19.77 -11.81 -8.84
C THR A 317 -18.25 -11.70 -9.05
N LEU A 318 -17.49 -12.76 -8.77
CA LEU A 318 -16.02 -12.78 -8.85
C LEU A 318 -15.43 -12.84 -10.27
N THR A 319 -16.25 -12.99 -11.33
CA THR A 319 -15.80 -13.28 -12.70
C THR A 319 -15.67 -12.07 -13.62
N PHE A 320 -16.09 -10.87 -13.21
CA PHE A 320 -15.98 -9.65 -14.03
C PHE A 320 -15.03 -8.63 -13.40
N SER A 321 -14.56 -7.66 -14.20
CA SER A 321 -13.52 -6.70 -13.83
C SER A 321 -13.64 -6.25 -12.37
N ARG A 322 -12.51 -6.13 -11.67
CA ARG A 322 -12.41 -5.82 -10.22
C ARG A 322 -13.34 -4.67 -9.78
N TYR A 323 -13.51 -3.66 -10.65
CA TYR A 323 -14.36 -2.49 -10.39
C TYR A 323 -15.86 -2.81 -10.52
N ALA A 324 -16.29 -3.55 -11.53
CA ALA A 324 -17.69 -3.93 -11.71
C ALA A 324 -18.19 -4.87 -10.62
N GLY A 325 -17.34 -5.81 -10.17
CA GLY A 325 -17.65 -6.70 -9.05
C GLY A 325 -17.82 -5.95 -7.73
N GLN A 326 -16.99 -4.95 -7.44
CA GLN A 326 -17.11 -4.13 -6.25
C GLN A 326 -18.37 -3.27 -6.24
N LYS A 327 -18.72 -2.65 -7.38
CA LYS A 327 -19.96 -1.88 -7.52
C LYS A 327 -21.21 -2.75 -7.32
N ALA A 328 -21.18 -3.99 -7.82
CA ALA A 328 -22.26 -4.95 -7.61
C ALA A 328 -22.43 -5.33 -6.14
N ARG A 329 -21.33 -5.55 -5.39
CA ARG A 329 -21.36 -5.83 -3.94
C ARG A 329 -21.92 -4.66 -3.14
N VAL A 330 -21.55 -3.42 -3.45
CA VAL A 330 -22.10 -2.21 -2.81
C VAL A 330 -23.61 -2.13 -3.03
N ASN A 331 -24.07 -2.35 -4.27
CA ASN A 331 -25.49 -2.33 -4.59
C ASN A 331 -26.27 -3.45 -3.88
N ASN A 332 -25.67 -4.64 -3.76
CA ASN A 332 -26.27 -5.74 -3.01
C ASN A 332 -26.39 -5.42 -1.52
N LEU A 333 -25.38 -4.82 -0.90
CA LEU A 333 -25.43 -4.38 0.50
C LEU A 333 -26.49 -3.30 0.74
N LYS A 334 -26.62 -2.35 -0.18
CA LYS A 334 -27.65 -1.32 -0.11
C LYS A 334 -29.05 -1.94 -0.19
N ALA A 335 -29.29 -2.80 -1.18
CA ALA A 335 -30.55 -3.51 -1.34
C ALA A 335 -30.88 -4.38 -0.12
N PHE A 336 -29.91 -5.08 0.45
CA PHE A 336 -30.07 -5.84 1.68
C PHE A 336 -30.51 -4.95 2.85
N SER A 337 -29.82 -3.83 3.08
CA SER A 337 -30.17 -2.89 4.15
C SER A 337 -31.56 -2.29 3.98
N GLU A 338 -31.95 -1.91 2.77
CA GLU A 338 -33.28 -1.39 2.45
C GLU A 338 -34.36 -2.46 2.73
N THR A 339 -34.11 -3.70 2.32
CA THR A 339 -35.02 -4.82 2.57
C THR A 339 -35.20 -5.12 4.08
N VAL A 340 -34.09 -5.15 4.83
CA VAL A 340 -34.16 -5.36 6.30
C VAL A 340 -34.92 -4.24 6.98
N ASN A 341 -34.66 -2.98 6.60
CA ASN A 341 -35.43 -1.85 7.15
C ASN A 341 -36.92 -1.96 6.85
N PHE A 342 -37.30 -2.41 5.64
CA PHE A 342 -38.68 -2.65 5.26
C PHE A 342 -39.33 -3.76 6.11
N LEU A 343 -38.65 -4.90 6.28
CA LEU A 343 -39.14 -6.00 7.10
C LEU A 343 -39.35 -5.56 8.56
N GLN A 344 -38.42 -4.81 9.13
CA GLN A 344 -38.53 -4.29 10.50
C GLN A 344 -39.69 -3.29 10.65
N ALA A 345 -39.77 -2.32 9.71
CA ALA A 345 -40.84 -1.31 9.73
C ALA A 345 -42.25 -1.93 9.66
N ASN A 346 -42.36 -3.08 8.98
CA ASN A 346 -43.62 -3.79 8.81
C ASN A 346 -43.78 -4.98 9.78
N LYS A 347 -42.86 -5.20 10.73
CA LYS A 347 -42.86 -6.29 11.72
C LYS A 347 -42.95 -7.69 11.07
N LEU A 348 -42.27 -7.88 9.93
CA LEU A 348 -42.25 -9.14 9.20
C LEU A 348 -41.00 -9.93 9.61
N TYR A 349 -41.15 -10.94 10.45
CA TYR A 349 -40.03 -11.70 11.02
C TYR A 349 -39.92 -13.14 10.47
N SER A 350 -41.06 -13.69 9.99
CA SER A 350 -41.17 -15.06 9.48
C SER A 350 -41.69 -15.09 8.03
N MET A 351 -41.49 -16.23 7.36
CA MET A 351 -42.09 -16.47 6.04
C MET A 351 -43.62 -16.45 6.09
N GLU A 352 -44.21 -16.80 7.22
CA GLU A 352 -45.67 -16.76 7.48
C GLU A 352 -46.15 -15.30 7.49
N ASP A 353 -45.46 -14.40 8.23
CA ASP A 353 -45.78 -12.96 8.27
C ASP A 353 -45.72 -12.35 6.88
N LEU A 354 -44.69 -12.72 6.09
CA LEU A 354 -44.54 -12.23 4.74
C LEU A 354 -45.69 -12.70 3.82
N LYS A 355 -46.06 -13.97 3.88
CA LYS A 355 -47.17 -14.52 3.11
C LYS A 355 -48.50 -13.84 3.46
N GLN A 356 -48.75 -13.64 4.74
CA GLN A 356 -49.94 -12.96 5.23
C GLN A 356 -49.98 -11.53 4.73
N LYS A 357 -48.84 -10.81 4.78
CA LYS A 357 -48.76 -9.44 4.29
C LYS A 357 -48.98 -9.33 2.77
N ILE A 358 -48.47 -10.29 2.01
CA ILE A 358 -48.71 -10.37 0.55
C ILE A 358 -50.22 -10.59 0.29
N ALA A 359 -50.87 -11.46 1.06
CA ALA A 359 -52.30 -11.71 0.91
C ALA A 359 -53.21 -10.52 1.32
N GLU A 360 -52.74 -9.64 2.21
CA GLU A 360 -53.43 -8.40 2.58
C GLU A 360 -53.34 -7.30 1.49
N VAL A 361 -52.33 -7.36 0.63
CA VAL A 361 -52.10 -6.33 -0.39
C VAL A 361 -52.72 -6.69 -1.74
N HIS A 362 -53.08 -7.95 -1.97
CA HIS A 362 -53.83 -8.45 -3.12
C HIS A 362 -55.32 -8.60 -2.83
#